data_3c10327241a3ffbb8fd628704d5e4254
#
_entry.id   3c10327241a3ffbb8fd628704d5e4254
#
_cell.length_a   1.000
_cell.length_b   1.000
_cell.length_c   1.000
_cell.angle_alpha   90.00
_cell.angle_beta   90.00
_cell.angle_gamma   90.00
#
_symmetry.space_group_name_H-M   'P 1'
#
loop_
_entity.id
_entity.type
_entity.pdbx_description
1 polymer ?
#
loop_
_entity_poly.entity_id
_entity_poly.type
_entity_poly.pdbx_seq_one_letter_code
_entity_poly.pdbx_strand_id
1 'polypeptide(L)'
;AAGILDVKVMGVSMAAFTTFIEQFSDVLWNSLLLFLLVGTGVFFTVRLRGVQVRRFGEGFRRVFGGFTLRGKKADAEGMSSFRALTTAIAAQVGTGNITGCATALVSGGPGALFWTWVSAFFGMATIYAEAVLAQHYKTTVNGHVTGGPAYYIRAAFKGKVGKVLATVFSVLIILAL
;
A
#
# COMPACT_ATOMS: atom_id res chain seq x y z
N ALA A 1 9.83 -45.57 -21.98
CA ALA A 1 10.27 -44.41 -22.82
C ALA A 1 9.28 -43.26 -22.82
N ALA A 2 7.95 -43.50 -22.80
CA ALA A 2 6.90 -42.46 -22.82
C ALA A 2 6.90 -41.59 -21.53
N GLY A 3 7.09 -42.18 -20.35
CA GLY A 3 7.07 -41.47 -19.08
C GLY A 3 8.24 -40.47 -18.86
N ILE A 4 9.38 -40.73 -19.46
CA ILE A 4 10.57 -39.83 -19.35
C ILE A 4 10.43 -38.63 -20.27
N LEU A 5 9.76 -38.80 -21.42
CA LEU A 5 9.42 -37.73 -22.35
C LEU A 5 8.39 -36.76 -21.75
N ASP A 6 7.37 -37.29 -21.06
CA ASP A 6 6.34 -36.48 -20.40
C ASP A 6 6.90 -35.62 -19.26
N VAL A 7 7.79 -36.17 -18.43
CA VAL A 7 8.46 -35.42 -17.36
C VAL A 7 9.35 -34.34 -17.91
N LYS A 8 10.04 -34.59 -19.03
CA LYS A 8 10.93 -33.60 -19.66
C LYS A 8 10.15 -32.48 -20.35
N VAL A 9 9.04 -32.80 -21.00
CA VAL A 9 8.14 -31.79 -21.61
C VAL A 9 7.48 -30.94 -20.53
N MET A 10 7.03 -31.54 -19.43
CA MET A 10 6.45 -30.81 -18.30
C MET A 10 7.49 -29.91 -17.61
N GLY A 11 8.75 -30.36 -17.48
CA GLY A 11 9.84 -29.53 -16.95
C GLY A 11 10.20 -28.35 -17.84
N VAL A 12 10.21 -28.51 -19.15
CA VAL A 12 10.43 -27.42 -20.12
C VAL A 12 9.27 -26.42 -20.10
N SER A 13 8.03 -26.91 -20.00
CA SER A 13 6.82 -26.04 -19.91
C SER A 13 6.84 -25.23 -18.59
N MET A 14 7.20 -25.84 -17.48
CA MET A 14 7.34 -25.14 -16.19
C MET A 14 8.45 -24.08 -16.23
N ALA A 15 9.60 -24.40 -16.81
CA ALA A 15 10.71 -23.46 -16.95
C ALA A 15 10.32 -22.25 -17.85
N ALA A 16 9.64 -22.50 -18.95
CA ALA A 16 9.15 -21.40 -19.81
C ALA A 16 8.13 -20.53 -19.10
N PHE A 17 7.23 -21.14 -18.31
CA PHE A 17 6.25 -20.41 -17.51
C PHE A 17 6.89 -19.56 -16.41
N THR A 18 7.85 -20.11 -15.67
CA THR A 18 8.60 -19.34 -14.65
C THR A 18 9.36 -18.18 -15.26
N THR A 19 10.07 -18.39 -16.37
CA THR A 19 10.77 -17.32 -17.09
C THR A 19 9.82 -16.22 -17.56
N PHE A 20 8.64 -16.59 -18.07
CA PHE A 20 7.62 -15.61 -18.45
C PHE A 20 7.14 -14.79 -17.25
N ILE A 21 6.85 -15.44 -16.12
CA ILE A 21 6.43 -14.76 -14.88
C ILE A 21 7.53 -13.82 -14.36
N GLU A 22 8.78 -14.26 -14.38
CA GLU A 22 9.92 -13.44 -13.95
C GLU A 22 10.08 -12.20 -14.85
N GLN A 23 10.09 -12.36 -16.17
CA GLN A 23 10.18 -11.24 -17.10
C GLN A 23 9.00 -10.26 -16.95
N PHE A 24 7.78 -10.79 -16.80
CA PHE A 24 6.60 -9.97 -16.58
C PHE A 24 6.68 -9.20 -15.26
N SER A 25 7.11 -9.87 -14.19
CA SER A 25 7.35 -9.25 -12.89
C SER A 25 8.40 -8.14 -12.97
N ASP A 26 9.52 -8.40 -13.65
CA ASP A 26 10.59 -7.42 -13.81
C ASP A 26 10.12 -6.15 -14.56
N VAL A 27 9.37 -6.31 -15.64
CA VAL A 27 8.81 -5.17 -16.37
C VAL A 27 7.82 -4.40 -15.50
N LEU A 28 6.97 -5.09 -14.76
CA LEU A 28 6.01 -4.44 -13.85
C LEU A 28 6.73 -3.65 -12.74
N TRP A 29 7.68 -4.28 -12.05
CA TRP A 29 8.35 -3.66 -10.91
C TRP A 29 9.34 -2.57 -11.32
N ASN A 30 10.21 -2.86 -12.27
CA ASN A 30 11.33 -1.96 -12.62
C ASN A 30 10.92 -0.79 -13.51
N SER A 31 9.85 -0.93 -14.30
CA SER A 31 9.43 0.13 -15.21
C SER A 31 8.09 0.75 -14.80
N LEU A 32 7.03 -0.04 -14.76
CA LEU A 32 5.68 0.50 -14.59
C LEU A 32 5.42 0.99 -13.17
N LEU A 33 5.63 0.11 -12.18
CA LEU A 33 5.28 0.42 -10.78
C LEU A 33 6.19 1.49 -10.19
N LEU A 34 7.48 1.47 -10.52
CA LEU A 34 8.42 2.48 -10.05
C LEU A 34 7.99 3.89 -10.49
N PHE A 35 7.73 4.07 -11.80
CA PHE A 35 7.30 5.36 -12.32
C PHE A 35 5.91 5.77 -11.81
N LEU A 36 4.99 4.83 -11.67
CA LEU A 36 3.67 5.12 -11.11
C LEU A 36 3.74 5.53 -9.64
N LEU A 37 4.50 4.81 -8.83
CA LEU A 37 4.64 5.11 -7.39
C LEU A 37 5.32 6.45 -7.16
N VAL A 38 6.47 6.68 -7.82
CA VAL A 38 7.20 7.95 -7.69
C VAL A 38 6.38 9.10 -8.28
N GLY A 39 5.85 8.92 -9.48
CA GLY A 39 5.02 9.93 -10.16
C GLY A 39 3.78 10.29 -9.36
N THR A 40 3.08 9.32 -8.79
CA THR A 40 1.93 9.55 -7.92
C THR A 40 2.33 10.28 -6.65
N GLY A 41 3.44 9.91 -6.04
CA GLY A 41 3.97 10.57 -4.85
C GLY A 41 4.34 12.03 -5.11
N VAL A 42 5.01 12.32 -6.21
CA VAL A 42 5.34 13.69 -6.65
C VAL A 42 4.04 14.46 -6.95
N PHE A 43 3.13 13.87 -7.72
CA PHE A 43 1.84 14.49 -8.05
C PHE A 43 1.06 14.91 -6.80
N PHE A 44 0.89 14.01 -5.83
CA PHE A 44 0.20 14.34 -4.60
C PHE A 44 0.98 15.34 -3.74
N THR A 45 2.31 15.27 -3.71
CA THR A 45 3.13 16.27 -2.99
C THR A 45 2.86 17.68 -3.53
N VAL A 46 2.87 17.85 -4.84
CA VAL A 46 2.60 19.13 -5.50
C VAL A 46 1.13 19.54 -5.30
N ARG A 47 0.20 18.63 -5.56
CA ARG A 47 -1.25 18.90 -5.49
C ARG A 47 -1.72 19.25 -4.08
N LEU A 48 -1.14 18.63 -3.06
CA LEU A 48 -1.41 18.88 -1.65
C LEU A 48 -0.49 19.96 -1.04
N ARG A 49 0.31 20.64 -1.87
CA ARG A 49 1.20 21.74 -1.47
C ARG A 49 2.15 21.35 -0.34
N GLY A 50 2.82 20.21 -0.47
CA GLY A 50 3.78 19.73 0.52
C GLY A 50 3.16 19.42 1.88
N VAL A 51 2.05 18.69 1.90
CA VAL A 51 1.29 18.34 3.12
C VAL A 51 2.18 17.69 4.19
N GLN A 52 3.20 16.92 3.78
CA GLN A 52 4.15 16.23 4.64
C GLN A 52 4.87 17.19 5.59
N VAL A 53 5.23 18.38 5.10
CA VAL A 53 5.94 19.41 5.88
C VAL A 53 4.93 20.31 6.60
N ARG A 54 3.91 20.80 5.87
CA ARG A 54 2.95 21.77 6.41
C ARG A 54 2.11 21.26 7.57
N ARG A 55 1.73 19.98 7.53
CA ARG A 55 0.86 19.36 8.53
C ARG A 55 1.60 18.46 9.50
N PHE A 56 2.92 18.37 9.40
CA PHE A 56 3.73 17.52 10.26
C PHE A 56 3.52 17.82 11.74
N GLY A 57 3.64 19.09 12.14
CA GLY A 57 3.46 19.52 13.54
C GLY A 57 2.04 19.26 14.06
N GLU A 58 1.03 19.44 13.22
CA GLU A 58 -0.36 19.13 13.59
C GLU A 58 -0.56 17.62 13.77
N GLY A 59 -0.03 16.80 12.85
CA GLY A 59 -0.07 15.35 12.95
C GLY A 59 0.62 14.85 14.22
N PHE A 60 1.82 15.34 14.48
CA PHE A 60 2.59 15.01 15.67
C PHE A 60 1.82 15.36 16.96
N ARG A 61 1.25 16.57 17.02
CA ARG A 61 0.45 17.01 18.16
C ARG A 61 -0.80 16.16 18.37
N ARG A 62 -1.48 15.75 17.30
CA ARG A 62 -2.69 14.88 17.38
C ARG A 62 -2.35 13.47 17.88
N VAL A 63 -1.21 12.95 17.48
CA VAL A 63 -0.76 11.61 17.90
C VAL A 63 -0.25 11.62 19.34
N PHE A 64 0.63 12.56 19.67
CA PHE A 64 1.33 12.58 20.95
C PHE A 64 0.75 13.57 21.97
N GLY A 65 0.03 14.60 21.57
CA GLY A 65 -0.58 15.59 22.45
C GLY A 65 -1.74 15.09 23.29
N GLY A 66 -2.27 13.90 22.97
CA GLY A 66 -3.30 13.24 23.74
C GLY A 66 -2.82 11.95 24.43
N PHE A 67 -1.50 11.80 24.58
CA PHE A 67 -0.90 10.60 25.15
C PHE A 67 -1.16 10.55 26.66
N THR A 68 -2.30 9.98 27.02
CA THR A 68 -2.58 9.56 28.38
C THR A 68 -2.48 8.04 28.44
N LEU A 69 -1.58 7.52 29.25
CA LEU A 69 -1.44 6.07 29.54
C LEU A 69 -2.76 5.41 29.97
N ARG A 70 -3.76 6.19 30.33
CA ARG A 70 -5.11 5.77 30.69
C ARG A 70 -6.15 5.87 29.57
N GLY A 71 -5.74 6.01 28.31
CA GLY A 71 -6.63 6.01 27.15
C GLY A 71 -7.85 6.93 27.33
N LYS A 72 -7.90 8.08 26.66
CA LYS A 72 -9.20 8.75 26.50
C LYS A 72 -10.15 7.75 25.87
N LYS A 73 -11.32 7.57 26.48
CA LYS A 73 -12.41 6.80 25.90
C LYS A 73 -12.56 7.25 24.44
N ALA A 74 -12.52 6.29 23.51
CA ALA A 74 -12.92 6.55 22.14
C ALA A 74 -14.30 7.19 22.19
N ASP A 75 -14.51 8.26 21.44
CA ASP A 75 -15.87 8.75 21.19
C ASP A 75 -16.69 7.58 20.66
N ALA A 76 -17.98 7.54 20.95
CA ALA A 76 -18.88 6.40 20.74
C ALA A 76 -18.86 5.78 19.33
N GLU A 77 -18.16 6.37 18.38
CA GLU A 77 -18.09 5.96 16.98
C GLU A 77 -16.67 5.74 16.41
N GLY A 78 -15.58 5.82 17.17
CA GLY A 78 -14.24 5.75 16.59
C GLY A 78 -13.11 5.31 17.51
N MET A 79 -11.99 4.92 16.90
CA MET A 79 -10.74 4.63 17.58
C MET A 79 -9.99 5.93 17.91
N SER A 80 -9.29 5.98 19.06
CA SER A 80 -8.39 7.10 19.34
C SER A 80 -7.28 7.20 18.29
N SER A 81 -6.76 8.41 18.03
CA SER A 81 -5.71 8.64 17.01
C SER A 81 -4.48 7.78 17.26
N PHE A 82 -4.10 7.56 18.50
CA PHE A 82 -2.97 6.69 18.86
C PHE A 82 -3.27 5.22 18.53
N ARG A 83 -4.46 4.72 18.87
CA ARG A 83 -4.86 3.35 18.53
C ARG A 83 -4.95 3.13 17.02
N ALA A 84 -5.47 4.11 16.30
CA ALA A 84 -5.49 4.07 14.84
C ALA A 84 -4.08 4.00 14.25
N LEU A 85 -3.14 4.81 14.76
CA LEU A 85 -1.74 4.79 14.34
C LEU A 85 -1.08 3.45 14.64
N THR A 86 -1.20 2.93 15.86
CA THR A 86 -0.57 1.65 16.24
C THR A 86 -1.13 0.49 15.43
N THR A 87 -2.43 0.47 15.15
CA THR A 87 -3.06 -0.53 14.29
C THR A 87 -2.55 -0.43 12.85
N ALA A 88 -2.43 0.79 12.30
CA ALA A 88 -1.91 1.01 10.97
C ALA A 88 -0.44 0.57 10.85
N ILE A 89 0.41 0.89 11.83
CA ILE A 89 1.80 0.44 11.88
C ILE A 89 1.87 -1.08 11.94
N ALA A 90 1.10 -1.72 12.82
CA ALA A 90 1.08 -3.17 12.97
C ALA A 90 0.62 -3.89 11.68
N ALA A 91 -0.29 -3.29 10.92
CA ALA A 91 -0.75 -3.84 9.65
C ALA A 91 0.25 -3.64 8.49
N GLN A 92 1.06 -2.57 8.54
CA GLN A 92 1.98 -2.20 7.45
C GLN A 92 3.40 -2.72 7.65
N VAL A 93 3.86 -2.89 8.88
CA VAL A 93 5.21 -3.37 9.19
C VAL A 93 5.21 -4.90 9.27
N GLY A 94 5.53 -5.53 8.17
CA GLY A 94 5.69 -6.98 8.07
C GLY A 94 7.15 -7.40 7.92
N THR A 95 7.39 -8.71 7.94
CA THR A 95 8.71 -9.32 7.70
C THR A 95 9.29 -8.91 6.34
N GLY A 96 8.43 -8.69 5.33
CA GLY A 96 8.82 -8.21 4.00
C GLY A 96 9.54 -6.86 4.01
N ASN A 97 9.18 -5.96 4.93
CA ASN A 97 9.86 -4.67 5.05
C ASN A 97 11.31 -4.82 5.55
N ILE A 98 11.54 -5.75 6.47
CA ILE A 98 12.87 -6.04 7.02
C ILE A 98 13.74 -6.67 5.94
N THR A 99 13.23 -7.72 5.27
CA THR A 99 13.95 -8.41 4.20
C THR A 99 14.19 -7.49 3.01
N GLY A 100 13.21 -6.66 2.63
CA GLY A 100 13.34 -5.68 1.56
C GLY A 100 14.42 -4.63 1.83
N CYS A 101 14.49 -4.08 3.04
CA CYS A 101 15.55 -3.16 3.44
C CYS A 101 16.93 -3.84 3.45
N ALA A 102 17.02 -5.08 3.94
CA ALA A 102 18.26 -5.83 3.94
C ALA A 102 18.75 -6.12 2.51
N THR A 103 17.87 -6.57 1.63
CA THR A 103 18.18 -6.82 0.22
C THR A 103 18.59 -5.52 -0.49
N ALA A 104 17.89 -4.41 -0.27
CA ALA A 104 18.25 -3.13 -0.84
C ALA A 104 19.65 -2.67 -0.38
N LEU A 105 19.99 -2.88 0.89
CA LEU A 105 21.30 -2.54 1.42
C LEU A 105 22.42 -3.42 0.82
N VAL A 106 22.16 -4.72 0.68
CA VAL A 106 23.14 -5.68 0.10
C VAL A 106 23.36 -5.37 -1.40
N SER A 107 22.31 -5.07 -2.14
CA SER A 107 22.39 -4.85 -3.59
C SER A 107 22.82 -3.43 -3.96
N GLY A 108 22.38 -2.41 -3.23
CA GLY A 108 22.58 -1.00 -3.56
C GLY A 108 23.53 -0.26 -2.62
N GLY A 109 24.06 -0.94 -1.60
CA GLY A 109 24.95 -0.32 -0.60
C GLY A 109 24.27 0.78 0.23
N PRO A 110 25.06 1.61 0.94
CA PRO A 110 24.53 2.70 1.79
C PRO A 110 23.67 3.72 1.04
N GLY A 111 23.92 3.92 -0.25
CA GLY A 111 23.13 4.81 -1.10
C GLY A 111 21.66 4.41 -1.23
N ALA A 112 21.37 3.11 -1.12
CA ALA A 112 20.00 2.60 -1.16
C ALA A 112 19.16 3.16 0.01
N LEU A 113 19.74 3.32 1.19
CA LEU A 113 19.05 3.91 2.36
C LEU A 113 18.63 5.36 2.09
N PHE A 114 19.52 6.15 1.50
CA PHE A 114 19.20 7.53 1.12
C PHE A 114 17.99 7.58 0.16
N TRP A 115 18.02 6.77 -0.90
CA TRP A 115 16.91 6.72 -1.85
C TRP A 115 15.61 6.18 -1.24
N THR A 116 15.70 5.26 -0.28
CA THR A 116 14.54 4.79 0.48
C THR A 116 13.89 5.93 1.27
N TRP A 117 14.68 6.81 1.91
CA TRP A 117 14.16 7.99 2.60
C TRP A 117 13.50 8.98 1.65
N VAL A 118 14.14 9.25 0.50
CA VAL A 118 13.57 10.13 -0.53
C VAL A 118 12.24 9.57 -1.04
N SER A 119 12.18 8.27 -1.33
CA SER A 119 10.96 7.59 -1.76
C SER A 119 9.86 7.65 -0.69
N ALA A 120 10.22 7.38 0.57
CA ALA A 120 9.30 7.46 1.70
C ALA A 120 8.70 8.86 1.88
N PHE A 121 9.50 9.91 1.69
CA PHE A 121 9.00 11.29 1.74
C PHE A 121 7.88 11.55 0.74
N PHE A 122 8.02 11.11 -0.49
CA PHE A 122 6.95 11.21 -1.51
C PHE A 122 5.78 10.27 -1.21
N GLY A 123 6.08 9.08 -0.70
CA GLY A 123 5.07 8.10 -0.28
C GLY A 123 4.13 8.63 0.81
N MET A 124 4.60 9.50 1.71
CA MET A 124 3.75 10.11 2.74
C MET A 124 2.56 10.89 2.15
N ALA A 125 2.74 11.58 1.02
CA ALA A 125 1.66 12.30 0.38
C ALA A 125 0.61 11.37 -0.22
N THR A 126 1.04 10.23 -0.76
CA THR A 126 0.14 9.19 -1.30
C THR A 126 -0.70 8.57 -0.19
N ILE A 127 -0.07 8.15 0.91
CA ILE A 127 -0.77 7.60 2.09
C ILE A 127 -1.75 8.63 2.69
N TYR A 128 -1.36 9.90 2.75
CA TYR A 128 -2.26 10.96 3.22
C TYR A 128 -3.50 11.08 2.32
N ALA A 129 -3.31 11.09 1.00
CA ALA A 129 -4.41 11.16 0.04
C ALA A 129 -5.33 9.93 0.17
N GLU A 130 -4.76 8.74 0.29
CA GLU A 130 -5.50 7.49 0.49
C GLU A 130 -6.33 7.53 1.79
N ALA A 131 -5.72 7.93 2.90
CA ALA A 131 -6.41 8.03 4.18
C ALA A 131 -7.58 9.03 4.14
N VAL A 132 -7.39 10.18 3.47
CA VAL A 132 -8.46 11.18 3.28
C VAL A 132 -9.59 10.61 2.44
N LEU A 133 -9.28 9.92 1.34
CA LEU A 133 -10.29 9.27 0.48
C LEU A 133 -11.04 8.18 1.24
N ALA A 134 -10.33 7.35 2.00
CA ALA A 134 -10.93 6.29 2.80
C ALA A 134 -11.91 6.85 3.86
N GLN A 135 -11.55 7.97 4.49
CA GLN A 135 -12.44 8.65 5.45
C GLN A 135 -13.62 9.37 4.78
N HIS A 136 -13.39 9.96 3.62
CA HIS A 136 -14.44 10.68 2.89
C HIS A 136 -15.52 9.74 2.35
N TYR A 137 -15.13 8.59 1.86
CA TYR A 137 -16.01 7.58 1.27
C TYR A 137 -16.37 6.44 2.22
N LYS A 138 -16.15 6.61 3.53
CA LYS A 138 -16.58 5.63 4.51
C LYS A 138 -18.10 5.49 4.50
N THR A 139 -18.57 4.28 4.70
CA THR A 139 -20.00 3.95 4.77
C THR A 139 -20.25 3.00 5.94
N THR A 140 -21.50 2.88 6.34
CA THR A 140 -21.89 1.94 7.40
C THR A 140 -22.57 0.74 6.76
N VAL A 141 -22.01 -0.45 6.99
CA VAL A 141 -22.56 -1.72 6.53
C VAL A 141 -22.82 -2.61 7.75
N ASN A 142 -24.04 -3.07 7.93
CA ASN A 142 -24.45 -3.90 9.07
C ASN A 142 -24.11 -3.30 10.44
N GLY A 143 -24.22 -1.97 10.59
CA GLY A 143 -23.89 -1.28 11.84
C GLY A 143 -22.40 -1.02 12.09
N HIS A 144 -21.51 -1.48 11.19
CA HIS A 144 -20.08 -1.25 11.28
C HIS A 144 -19.62 -0.22 10.24
N VAL A 145 -18.79 0.73 10.68
CA VAL A 145 -18.17 1.70 9.77
C VAL A 145 -17.11 1.01 8.95
N THR A 146 -17.28 1.05 7.63
CA THR A 146 -16.37 0.45 6.65
C THR A 146 -15.91 1.50 5.65
N GLY A 147 -14.72 1.35 5.10
CA GLY A 147 -14.13 2.25 4.11
C GLY A 147 -12.95 1.58 3.41
N GLY A 148 -12.24 2.36 2.60
CA GLY A 148 -11.02 1.90 1.94
C GLY A 148 -11.12 1.92 0.42
N PRO A 149 -10.10 1.34 -0.28
CA PRO A 149 -9.95 1.48 -1.73
C PRO A 149 -11.15 1.03 -2.54
N ALA A 150 -11.77 -0.09 -2.21
CA ALA A 150 -12.94 -0.60 -2.93
C ALA A 150 -14.11 0.39 -2.93
N TYR A 151 -14.31 1.14 -1.85
CA TYR A 151 -15.40 2.11 -1.71
C TYR A 151 -15.15 3.37 -2.54
N TYR A 152 -13.96 3.96 -2.46
CA TYR A 152 -13.69 5.16 -3.24
C TYR A 152 -13.49 4.87 -4.74
N ILE A 153 -12.97 3.70 -5.14
CA ILE A 153 -12.96 3.26 -6.54
C ILE A 153 -14.38 3.20 -7.08
N ARG A 154 -15.29 2.60 -6.32
CA ARG A 154 -16.70 2.48 -6.71
C ARG A 154 -17.42 3.82 -6.78
N ALA A 155 -17.03 4.78 -5.94
CA ALA A 155 -17.57 6.13 -5.95
C ALA A 155 -17.00 6.97 -7.10
N ALA A 156 -15.71 6.84 -7.42
CA ALA A 156 -15.04 7.55 -8.50
C ALA A 156 -15.51 7.09 -9.88
N PHE A 157 -15.64 5.80 -10.08
CA PHE A 157 -16.07 5.19 -11.35
C PHE A 157 -17.52 4.73 -11.24
N LYS A 158 -18.46 5.54 -11.71
CA LYS A 158 -19.89 5.21 -11.66
C LYS A 158 -20.24 4.03 -12.57
N GLY A 159 -21.25 3.26 -12.17
CA GLY A 159 -21.82 2.18 -12.98
C GLY A 159 -21.05 0.84 -12.92
N LYS A 160 -21.07 0.09 -14.03
CA LYS A 160 -20.49 -1.27 -14.10
C LYS A 160 -18.95 -1.25 -13.95
N VAL A 161 -18.28 -0.26 -14.51
CA VAL A 161 -16.81 -0.13 -14.46
C VAL A 161 -16.30 -0.02 -13.03
N GLY A 162 -16.90 0.85 -12.21
CA GLY A 162 -16.51 0.99 -10.82
C GLY A 162 -16.72 -0.27 -9.99
N LYS A 163 -17.82 -1.01 -10.26
CA LYS A 163 -18.06 -2.30 -9.59
C LYS A 163 -16.99 -3.32 -9.96
N VAL A 164 -16.69 -3.47 -11.24
CA VAL A 164 -15.68 -4.43 -11.72
C VAL A 164 -14.30 -4.10 -11.15
N LEU A 165 -13.86 -2.85 -11.26
CA LEU A 165 -12.56 -2.43 -10.72
C LEU A 165 -12.45 -2.64 -9.21
N ALA A 166 -13.50 -2.28 -8.45
CA ALA A 166 -13.50 -2.49 -7.00
C ALA A 166 -13.48 -3.97 -6.64
N THR A 167 -14.20 -4.82 -7.37
CA THR A 167 -14.20 -6.28 -7.16
C THR A 167 -12.84 -6.88 -7.49
N VAL A 168 -12.26 -6.52 -8.64
CA VAL A 168 -10.91 -6.98 -9.05
C VAL A 168 -9.88 -6.57 -8.00
N PHE A 169 -9.90 -5.32 -7.56
CA PHE A 169 -9.01 -4.85 -6.50
C PHE A 169 -9.18 -5.67 -5.22
N SER A 170 -10.42 -5.91 -4.78
CA SER A 170 -10.69 -6.67 -3.55
C SER A 170 -10.22 -8.12 -3.65
N VAL A 171 -10.43 -8.76 -4.80
CA VAL A 171 -9.95 -10.14 -5.04
C VAL A 171 -8.43 -10.19 -5.03
N LEU A 172 -7.77 -9.27 -5.74
CA LEU A 172 -6.30 -9.23 -5.80
C LEU A 172 -5.67 -8.99 -4.43
N ILE A 173 -6.25 -8.12 -3.60
CA ILE A 173 -5.71 -7.87 -2.26
C ILE A 173 -5.90 -9.07 -1.33
N ILE A 174 -7.02 -9.81 -1.46
CA ILE A 174 -7.24 -11.05 -0.69
C ILE A 174 -6.24 -12.14 -1.10
N LEU A 175 -5.89 -12.21 -2.39
CA LEU A 175 -4.90 -13.18 -2.88
C LEU A 175 -3.47 -12.80 -2.51
N ALA A 176 -3.20 -11.52 -2.26
CA ALA A 176 -1.87 -11.01 -1.90
C ALA A 176 -1.56 -11.06 -0.40
N LEU A 177 -2.59 -11.19 0.46
CA LEU A 177 -2.48 -11.29 1.92
C LEU A 177 -2.42 -12.75 2.37
#